data_92cfb10b51f9aec4652fcfc88b0e2f18
#
_entry.id   92cfb10b51f9aec4652fcfc88b0e2f18
#
_cell.length_a   1.000
_cell.length_b   1.000
_cell.length_c   1.000
_cell.angle_alpha   90.00
_cell.angle_beta   90.00
_cell.angle_gamma   90.00
#
_symmetry.space_group_name_H-M   'P 1'
#
loop_
_entity.id
_entity.type
_entity.pdbx_description
1 polymer ?
#
loop_
_entity_poly.entity_id
_entity_poly.type
_entity_poly.pdbx_seq_one_letter_code
_entity_poly.pdbx_strand_id
1 'polypeptide(L)'
;MRSGEVIRISHDHLKDSTLYIPITKTKPRTIPLTAKGLTLIKNANLPFKTTVDAVGKKFAKLCRHYKIKDAVPHDLRHNALTDFMRVKKLDLASTMLIAGHSDPRMLMNIYNNLQVEHVAEKLR
;
A
#
# COMPACT_ATOMS: atom_id res chain seq x y z
N MET A 1 1.27 1.84 -1.88
CA MET A 1 2.14 2.99 -2.23
C MET A 1 2.53 3.74 -0.97
N ARG A 2 3.68 4.42 -1.01
CA ARG A 2 4.07 5.40 0.03
C ARG A 2 3.35 6.73 -0.20
N SER A 3 3.21 7.54 0.85
CA SER A 3 2.52 8.85 0.72
C SER A 3 3.12 9.73 -0.37
N GLY A 4 4.45 9.77 -0.49
CA GLY A 4 5.14 10.54 -1.53
C GLY A 4 4.87 10.05 -2.94
N GLU A 5 4.59 8.77 -3.11
CA GLU A 5 4.20 8.21 -4.41
C GLU A 5 2.76 8.58 -4.77
N VAL A 6 1.86 8.49 -3.79
CA VAL A 6 0.42 8.78 -3.98
C VAL A 6 0.19 10.22 -4.43
N ILE A 7 0.85 11.18 -3.81
CA ILE A 7 0.64 12.61 -4.14
C ILE A 7 1.18 13.00 -5.52
N ARG A 8 1.99 12.16 -6.14
CA ARG A 8 2.61 12.42 -7.46
C ARG A 8 1.96 11.67 -8.61
N ILE A 9 0.94 10.86 -8.36
CA ILE A 9 0.26 10.16 -9.45
C ILE A 9 -0.55 11.13 -10.31
N SER A 10 -0.62 10.83 -11.61
CA SER A 10 -1.48 11.54 -12.57
C SER A 10 -2.30 10.55 -13.37
N HIS A 11 -3.33 11.02 -14.07
CA HIS A 11 -4.16 10.16 -14.90
C HIS A 11 -3.37 9.53 -16.07
N ASP A 12 -2.30 10.19 -16.54
CA ASP A 12 -1.43 9.67 -17.60
C ASP A 12 -0.65 8.40 -17.16
N HIS A 13 -0.48 8.20 -15.86
CA HIS A 13 0.16 7.00 -15.31
C HIS A 13 -0.76 5.79 -15.26
N LEU A 14 -2.05 6.00 -15.43
CA LEU A 14 -3.07 4.93 -15.38
C LEU A 14 -3.21 4.30 -16.77
N LYS A 15 -3.06 2.98 -16.84
CA LYS A 15 -3.30 2.20 -18.06
C LYS A 15 -4.11 0.96 -17.68
N ASP A 16 -5.35 0.88 -18.19
CA ASP A 16 -6.29 -0.19 -17.83
C ASP A 16 -6.47 -0.30 -16.31
N SER A 17 -6.03 -1.40 -15.73
CA SER A 17 -6.08 -1.65 -14.28
C SER A 17 -4.71 -1.55 -13.60
N THR A 18 -3.73 -0.93 -14.26
CA THR A 18 -2.38 -0.77 -13.74
C THR A 18 -2.00 0.69 -13.59
N LEU A 19 -1.10 0.98 -12.65
CA LEU A 19 -0.60 2.31 -12.38
C LEU A 19 0.93 2.32 -12.42
N TYR A 20 1.48 3.18 -13.26
CA TYR A 20 2.92 3.43 -13.31
C TYR A 20 3.32 4.42 -12.23
N ILE A 21 4.37 4.10 -11.48
CA ILE A 21 4.93 4.95 -10.43
C ILE A 21 6.34 5.35 -10.84
N PRO A 22 6.52 6.55 -11.43
CA PRO A 22 7.80 6.98 -11.98
C PRO A 22 8.81 7.44 -10.94
N ILE A 23 8.34 8.03 -9.84
CA ILE A 23 9.17 8.61 -8.79
C ILE A 23 8.98 7.83 -7.50
N THR A 24 10.00 7.09 -7.11
CA THR A 24 10.02 6.25 -5.92
C THR A 24 11.37 6.40 -5.21
N LYS A 25 11.48 5.89 -3.97
CA LYS A 25 12.76 5.79 -3.28
C LYS A 25 13.70 4.76 -3.91
N THR A 26 13.18 3.89 -4.74
CA THR A 26 13.92 2.80 -5.41
C THR A 26 13.79 2.94 -6.92
N LYS A 27 13.37 1.88 -7.59
CA LYS A 27 13.15 1.90 -9.04
C LYS A 27 11.72 2.24 -9.39
N PRO A 28 11.47 2.94 -10.51
CA PRO A 28 10.13 3.07 -11.07
C PRO A 28 9.50 1.68 -11.24
N ARG A 29 8.20 1.60 -11.02
CA ARG A 29 7.48 0.32 -11.16
C ARG A 29 6.04 0.53 -11.62
N THR A 30 5.46 -0.49 -12.18
CA THR A 30 4.03 -0.57 -12.50
C THR A 30 3.38 -1.53 -11.54
N ILE A 31 2.29 -1.12 -10.92
CA ILE A 31 1.55 -1.94 -9.98
C ILE A 31 0.13 -2.20 -10.48
N PRO A 32 -0.42 -3.39 -10.22
CA PRO A 32 -1.85 -3.64 -10.44
C PRO A 32 -2.67 -2.91 -9.37
N LEU A 33 -3.89 -2.53 -9.74
CA LEU A 33 -4.84 -1.87 -8.85
C LEU A 33 -5.99 -2.81 -8.50
N THR A 34 -6.47 -2.70 -7.27
CA THR A 34 -7.76 -3.29 -6.91
C THR A 34 -8.88 -2.52 -7.62
N ALA A 35 -10.05 -3.14 -7.81
CA ALA A 35 -11.21 -2.47 -8.39
C ALA A 35 -11.56 -1.17 -7.67
N LYS A 36 -11.51 -1.19 -6.33
CA LYS A 36 -11.73 0.01 -5.50
C LYS A 36 -10.65 1.08 -5.74
N GLY A 37 -9.38 0.69 -5.81
CA GLY A 37 -8.27 1.60 -6.10
C GLY A 37 -8.40 2.25 -7.47
N LEU A 38 -8.77 1.47 -8.48
CA LEU A 38 -9.00 1.96 -9.82
C LEU A 38 -10.12 3.02 -9.86
N THR A 39 -11.25 2.74 -9.21
CA THR A 39 -12.37 3.68 -9.11
C THR A 39 -11.97 4.98 -8.43
N LEU A 40 -11.23 4.89 -7.31
CA LEU A 40 -10.76 6.06 -6.58
C LEU A 40 -9.84 6.94 -7.44
N ILE A 41 -8.91 6.34 -8.17
CA ILE A 41 -7.98 7.08 -9.04
C ILE A 41 -8.72 7.72 -10.21
N LYS A 42 -9.63 7.01 -10.86
CA LYS A 42 -10.42 7.56 -11.98
C LYS A 42 -11.25 8.78 -11.58
N ASN A 43 -11.76 8.80 -10.36
CA ASN A 43 -12.64 9.87 -9.87
C ASN A 43 -11.90 10.98 -9.13
N ALA A 44 -10.60 10.84 -8.87
CA ALA A 44 -9.81 11.83 -8.16
C ALA A 44 -9.37 12.98 -9.09
N ASN A 45 -9.23 14.17 -8.51
CA ASN A 45 -8.59 15.30 -9.17
C ASN A 45 -7.08 15.18 -9.01
N LEU A 46 -6.41 14.74 -10.07
CA LEU A 46 -4.97 14.48 -10.06
C LEU A 46 -4.21 15.53 -10.86
N PRO A 47 -2.93 15.81 -10.50
CA PRO A 47 -2.27 15.34 -9.28
C PRO A 47 -2.82 16.01 -8.02
N PHE A 48 -2.65 15.35 -6.86
CA PHE A 48 -3.07 15.94 -5.58
C PHE A 48 -2.20 17.17 -5.26
N LYS A 49 -2.85 18.31 -5.03
CA LYS A 49 -2.18 19.55 -4.65
C LYS A 49 -1.91 19.59 -3.15
N THR A 50 -0.97 18.77 -2.69
CA THR A 50 -0.63 18.63 -1.27
C THR A 50 0.83 18.20 -1.10
N THR A 51 1.26 18.08 0.14
CA THR A 51 2.58 17.61 0.52
C THR A 51 2.47 16.39 1.44
N VAL A 52 3.54 15.61 1.56
CA VAL A 52 3.60 14.48 2.51
C VAL A 52 3.34 14.95 3.93
N ASP A 53 3.91 16.09 4.32
CA ASP A 53 3.71 16.69 5.65
C ASP A 53 2.24 17.06 5.90
N ALA A 54 1.58 17.70 4.94
CA ALA A 54 0.17 18.05 5.03
C ALA A 54 -0.74 16.81 5.15
N VAL A 55 -0.44 15.74 4.41
CA VAL A 55 -1.14 14.45 4.51
C VAL A 55 -0.99 13.87 5.91
N GLY A 56 0.23 13.87 6.45
CA GLY A 56 0.51 13.38 7.81
C GLY A 56 -0.26 14.16 8.87
N LYS A 57 -0.28 15.48 8.79
CA LYS A 57 -1.02 16.35 9.73
C LYS A 57 -2.53 16.11 9.66
N LYS A 58 -3.09 16.00 8.46
CA LYS A 58 -4.51 15.71 8.27
C LYS A 58 -4.88 14.33 8.79
N PHE A 59 -4.06 13.33 8.54
CA PHE A 59 -4.24 11.98 9.07
C PHE A 59 -4.24 11.99 10.61
N ALA A 60 -3.27 12.67 11.23
CA ALA A 60 -3.21 12.79 12.68
C ALA A 60 -4.46 13.46 13.26
N LYS A 61 -4.98 14.50 12.59
CA LYS A 61 -6.23 15.16 12.98
C LYS A 61 -7.43 14.22 12.92
N LEU A 62 -7.54 13.41 11.88
CA LEU A 62 -8.59 12.40 11.73
C LEU A 62 -8.48 11.33 12.83
N CYS A 63 -7.27 10.87 13.11
CA CYS A 63 -7.04 9.89 14.19
C CYS A 63 -7.49 10.44 15.54
N ARG A 64 -7.19 11.69 15.86
CA ARG A 64 -7.65 12.34 17.09
C ARG A 64 -9.18 12.42 17.14
N HIS A 65 -9.82 12.79 16.04
CA HIS A 65 -11.28 12.89 15.95
C HIS A 65 -11.97 11.54 16.21
N TYR A 66 -11.42 10.46 15.66
CA TYR A 66 -11.96 9.12 15.83
C TYR A 66 -11.35 8.33 16.99
N LYS A 67 -10.55 8.99 17.84
CA LYS A 67 -9.89 8.38 19.02
C LYS A 67 -9.02 7.16 18.67
N ILE A 68 -8.38 7.20 17.50
CA ILE A 68 -7.40 6.21 17.08
C ILE A 68 -6.03 6.63 17.59
N LYS A 69 -5.40 5.76 18.39
CA LYS A 69 -4.06 6.01 18.97
C LYS A 69 -2.97 5.33 18.17
N ASP A 70 -1.77 5.92 18.20
CA ASP A 70 -0.52 5.32 17.70
C ASP A 70 -0.57 4.88 16.22
N ALA A 71 -1.32 5.61 15.39
CA ALA A 71 -1.39 5.34 13.96
C ALA A 71 -0.73 6.46 13.14
N VAL A 72 -0.02 6.06 12.09
CA VAL A 72 0.60 6.95 11.09
C VAL A 72 0.18 6.50 9.68
N PRO A 73 0.27 7.37 8.65
CA PRO A 73 -0.14 6.99 7.29
C PRO A 73 0.55 5.74 6.75
N HIS A 74 1.79 5.48 7.14
CA HIS A 74 2.54 4.30 6.71
C HIS A 74 1.91 2.98 7.19
N ASP A 75 1.17 3.00 8.29
CA ASP A 75 0.43 1.83 8.79
C ASP A 75 -0.64 1.35 7.81
N LEU A 76 -1.24 2.27 7.04
CA LEU A 76 -2.20 1.91 5.99
C LEU A 76 -1.55 1.07 4.89
N ARG A 77 -0.31 1.40 4.53
CA ARG A 77 0.47 0.61 3.59
C ARG A 77 0.80 -0.77 4.16
N HIS A 78 1.24 -0.82 5.42
CA HIS A 78 1.54 -2.07 6.11
C HIS A 78 0.32 -3.00 6.15
N ASN A 79 -0.83 -2.46 6.54
CA ASN A 79 -2.09 -3.21 6.59
C ASN A 79 -2.52 -3.71 5.21
N ALA A 80 -2.41 -2.89 4.18
CA ALA A 80 -2.74 -3.29 2.82
C ALA A 80 -1.87 -4.45 2.32
N LEU A 81 -0.56 -4.41 2.58
CA LEU A 81 0.37 -5.48 2.20
C LEU A 81 0.07 -6.78 2.97
N THR A 82 -0.27 -6.67 4.25
CA THR A 82 -0.70 -7.82 5.05
C THR A 82 -1.98 -8.43 4.48
N ASP A 83 -2.97 -7.62 4.13
CA ASP A 83 -4.24 -8.07 3.55
C ASP A 83 -4.04 -8.72 2.17
N PHE A 84 -3.12 -8.23 1.36
CA PHE A 84 -2.80 -8.87 0.08
C PHE A 84 -2.31 -10.31 0.27
N MET A 85 -1.49 -10.56 1.27
CA MET A 85 -1.02 -11.92 1.57
C MET A 85 -2.06 -12.75 2.31
N ARG A 86 -2.71 -12.18 3.32
CA ARG A 86 -3.64 -12.89 4.21
C ARG A 86 -5.00 -13.15 3.57
N VAL A 87 -5.61 -12.11 3.00
CA VAL A 87 -6.99 -12.16 2.48
C VAL A 87 -7.01 -12.50 0.99
N LYS A 88 -6.18 -11.83 0.20
CA LYS A 88 -6.10 -12.04 -1.25
C LYS A 88 -5.22 -13.23 -1.64
N LYS A 89 -4.52 -13.82 -0.68
CA LYS A 89 -3.64 -14.99 -0.88
C LYS A 89 -2.54 -14.78 -1.91
N LEU A 90 -2.07 -13.54 -2.06
CA LEU A 90 -0.91 -13.27 -2.89
C LEU A 90 0.35 -13.87 -2.26
N ASP A 91 1.21 -14.42 -3.11
CA ASP A 91 2.51 -14.90 -2.67
C ASP A 91 3.46 -13.75 -2.31
N LEU A 92 4.59 -14.10 -1.69
CA LEU A 92 5.58 -13.11 -1.29
C LEU A 92 6.13 -12.32 -2.48
N ALA A 93 6.44 -13.00 -3.59
CA ALA A 93 7.02 -12.37 -4.77
C ALA A 93 6.06 -11.35 -5.39
N SER A 94 4.77 -11.68 -5.53
CA SER A 94 3.74 -10.77 -6.04
C SER A 94 3.54 -9.57 -5.12
N THR A 95 3.56 -9.78 -3.81
CA THR A 95 3.43 -8.70 -2.82
C THR A 95 4.65 -7.78 -2.84
N MET A 96 5.85 -8.34 -2.99
CA MET A 96 7.07 -7.55 -3.15
C MET A 96 7.06 -6.68 -4.43
N LEU A 97 6.49 -7.20 -5.50
CA LEU A 97 6.33 -6.44 -6.75
C LEU A 97 5.49 -5.17 -6.53
N ILE A 98 4.39 -5.30 -5.80
CA ILE A 98 3.50 -4.18 -5.47
C ILE A 98 4.18 -3.21 -4.50
N ALA A 99 4.82 -3.72 -3.48
CA ALA A 99 5.47 -2.93 -2.44
C ALA A 99 6.70 -2.16 -2.92
N GLY A 100 7.45 -2.74 -3.85
CA GLY A 100 8.80 -2.33 -4.20
C GLY A 100 9.85 -2.98 -3.27
N HIS A 101 11.11 -2.97 -3.69
CA HIS A 101 12.18 -3.73 -3.05
C HIS A 101 12.74 -3.14 -1.75
N SER A 102 12.19 -2.04 -1.23
CA SER A 102 12.74 -1.36 -0.05
C SER A 102 12.33 -1.96 1.30
N ASP A 103 11.36 -2.89 1.33
CA ASP A 103 10.83 -3.48 2.57
C ASP A 103 10.82 -5.03 2.57
N PRO A 104 11.88 -5.74 2.09
CA PRO A 104 11.82 -7.20 2.01
C PRO A 104 11.74 -7.86 3.39
N ARG A 105 12.38 -7.29 4.42
CA ARG A 105 12.37 -7.84 5.79
C ARG A 105 10.98 -7.83 6.41
N MET A 106 10.26 -6.72 6.28
CA MET A 106 8.90 -6.60 6.82
C MET A 106 7.97 -7.63 6.16
N LEU A 107 8.00 -7.72 4.83
CA LEU A 107 7.18 -8.67 4.08
C LEU A 107 7.52 -10.12 4.39
N MET A 108 8.81 -10.43 4.54
CA MET A 108 9.28 -11.75 4.97
C MET A 108 8.73 -12.13 6.34
N ASN A 109 8.77 -11.22 7.31
CA ASN A 109 8.23 -11.46 8.64
C ASN A 109 6.72 -11.72 8.61
N ILE A 110 5.96 -10.91 7.88
CA ILE A 110 4.51 -11.12 7.72
C ILE A 110 4.25 -12.46 7.06
N TYR A 111 4.93 -12.77 5.97
CA TYR A 111 4.80 -14.02 5.24
C TYR A 111 5.08 -15.24 6.13
N ASN A 112 6.19 -15.20 6.86
CA ASN A 112 6.58 -16.29 7.75
C ASN A 112 5.54 -16.52 8.85
N ASN A 113 5.02 -15.47 9.47
CA ASN A 113 3.96 -15.60 10.48
C ASN A 113 2.69 -16.23 9.91
N LEU A 114 2.27 -15.80 8.72
CA LEU A 114 1.11 -16.39 8.05
C LEU A 114 1.34 -17.86 7.68
N GLN A 115 2.57 -18.23 7.30
CA GLN A 115 2.91 -19.64 7.02
C GLN A 115 2.85 -20.49 8.27
N VAL A 116 3.31 -19.99 9.41
CA VAL A 116 3.22 -20.72 10.70
C VAL A 116 1.76 -21.00 11.04
N GLU A 117 0.89 -20.00 10.93
CA GLU A 117 -0.56 -20.16 11.16
C GLU A 117 -1.15 -21.23 10.24
N HIS A 118 -0.83 -21.16 8.95
CA HIS A 118 -1.32 -22.09 7.94
C HIS A 118 -0.84 -23.54 8.18
N VAL A 119 0.42 -23.69 8.55
CA VAL A 119 0.99 -25.01 8.89
C VAL A 119 0.34 -25.55 10.17
N ALA A 120 0.16 -24.69 11.18
CA ALA A 120 -0.50 -25.09 12.43
C ALA A 120 -1.92 -25.60 12.19
N GLU A 121 -2.69 -24.96 11.32
CA GLU A 121 -4.02 -25.41 10.93
C GLU A 121 -4.00 -26.80 10.27
N LYS A 122 -3.01 -27.05 9.40
CA LYS A 122 -2.86 -28.35 8.73
C LYS A 122 -2.44 -29.49 9.67
N LEU A 123 -1.77 -29.14 10.76
CA LEU A 123 -1.30 -30.14 11.74
C LEU A 123 -2.35 -30.48 12.81
N ARG A 124 -3.45 -29.80 12.86
CA ARG A 124 -4.56 -30.08 13.79
C ARG A 124 -5.38 -31.35 13.32
#